data_54c5df77cd176395d845834b43f6876e
#
_entry.id   54c5df77cd176395d845834b43f6876e
#
_cell.length_a   1.000
_cell.length_b   1.000
_cell.length_c   1.000
_cell.angle_alpha   90.00
_cell.angle_beta   90.00
_cell.angle_gamma   90.00
#
_symmetry.space_group_name_H-M   'P 1'
#
loop_
_entity.id
_entity.type
_entity.pdbx_description
1 polymer ?
#
loop_
_entity_poly.entity_id
_entity_poly.type
_entity_poly.pdbx_seq_one_letter_code
_entity_poly.pdbx_strand_id
1 'polypeptide(L)' 'MSGKFEIYQDAGGKYRFRLKAVNGEIVATGQGYASKDAAHKGVQAVQRAADGAAVVDVPKAV' A
#
# COMPACT_ATOMS: atom_id res chain seq x y z
N MET A 1 -17.50 -5.75 3.63
CA MET A 1 -16.49 -5.38 4.64
C MET A 1 -15.20 -5.03 3.94
N SER A 2 -14.48 -4.05 4.50
CA SER A 2 -13.27 -3.53 3.86
C SER A 2 -12.04 -3.96 4.65
N GLY A 3 -10.92 -4.07 3.95
CA GLY A 3 -9.63 -4.21 4.61
C GLY A 3 -9.20 -2.89 5.23
N LYS A 4 -7.96 -2.83 5.67
CA LYS A 4 -7.43 -1.62 6.27
C LYS A 4 -5.98 -1.42 5.88
N PHE A 5 -5.59 -0.15 5.76
CA PHE A 5 -4.18 0.21 5.65
C PHE A 5 -3.62 0.41 7.03
N GLU A 6 -2.44 -0.14 7.26
CA GLU A 6 -1.70 0.06 8.50
C GLU A 6 -0.39 0.75 8.17
N ILE A 7 -0.06 1.79 8.92
CA ILE A 7 1.21 2.48 8.78
C ILE A 7 2.08 2.12 9.97
N TYR A 8 3.30 1.70 9.69
CA TYR A 8 4.22 1.25 10.74
C TYR A 8 5.63 1.73 10.41
N GLN A 9 6.50 1.71 11.42
CA GLN A 9 7.90 2.05 11.26
C GLN A 9 8.70 0.76 11.23
N ASP A 10 9.55 0.60 10.22
CA ASP A 10 10.35 -0.61 10.09
C ASP A 10 11.63 -0.53 10.94
N ALA A 11 12.42 -1.59 10.92
CA ALA A 11 13.63 -1.68 11.72
C ALA A 11 14.68 -0.61 11.34
N GLY A 12 14.64 -0.14 10.10
CA GLY A 12 15.54 0.92 9.63
C GLY A 12 15.06 2.33 9.91
N GLY A 13 13.91 2.48 10.57
CA GLY A 13 13.36 3.79 10.89
C GLY A 13 12.50 4.40 9.80
N LYS A 14 12.30 3.73 8.69
CA LYS A 14 11.42 4.20 7.62
C LYS A 14 9.98 3.90 7.95
N TYR A 15 9.08 4.78 7.53
CA TYR A 15 7.65 4.52 7.65
C TYR A 15 7.15 3.80 6.42
N ARG A 16 6.40 2.74 6.64
CA ARG A 16 5.86 1.91 5.57
C ARG A 16 4.38 1.71 5.79
N PHE A 17 3.68 1.26 4.75
CA PHE A 17 2.29 0.88 4.91
C PHE A 17 2.08 -0.53 4.37
N ARG A 18 1.01 -1.15 4.84
CA ARG A 18 0.56 -2.42 4.33
C ARG A 18 -0.96 -2.42 4.28
N LEU A 19 -1.49 -3.14 3.32
CA LEU A 19 -2.93 -3.31 3.18
C LEU A 19 -3.30 -4.71 3.64
N LYS A 20 -4.19 -4.79 4.60
CA LYS A 20 -4.70 -6.06 5.10
C LYS A 20 -6.12 -6.28 4.62
N ALA A 21 -6.41 -7.51 4.23
CA ALA A 21 -7.78 -7.93 3.94
C ALA A 21 -8.56 -8.09 5.26
N VAL A 22 -9.86 -8.30 5.13
CA VAL A 22 -10.73 -8.45 6.32
C VAL A 22 -10.33 -9.64 7.19
N ASN A 23 -9.72 -10.66 6.62
CA ASN A 23 -9.26 -11.83 7.38
C ASN A 23 -7.89 -11.63 8.03
N GLY A 24 -7.31 -10.43 7.92
CA GLY A 24 -6.01 -10.12 8.49
C GLY A 24 -4.83 -10.43 7.61
N GLU A 25 -5.05 -10.95 6.41
CA GLU A 25 -3.97 -11.28 5.49
C GLU A 25 -3.39 -10.04 4.85
N ILE A 26 -2.07 -9.94 4.78
CA ILE A 26 -1.40 -8.83 4.11
C ILE A 26 -1.44 -9.09 2.61
N VAL A 27 -2.13 -8.22 1.88
CA VAL A 27 -2.31 -8.38 0.44
C VAL A 27 -1.47 -7.41 -0.38
N ALA A 28 -0.94 -6.37 0.23
CA ALA A 28 -0.07 -5.41 -0.46
C ALA A 28 0.79 -4.67 0.55
N THR A 29 1.97 -4.23 0.12
CA THR A 29 2.85 -3.42 0.94
C THR A 29 3.36 -2.24 0.12
N GLY A 30 3.73 -1.16 0.81
CA GLY A 30 4.30 0.01 0.17
C GLY A 30 5.78 0.16 0.45
N GLN A 31 6.38 1.11 -0.25
CA GLN A 31 7.79 1.44 -0.06
C GLN A 31 8.02 2.20 1.24
N GLY A 32 9.28 2.40 1.60
CA GLY A 32 9.63 3.16 2.78
C GLY A 32 9.56 4.67 2.54
N TYR A 33 9.05 5.39 3.53
CA TYR A 33 8.95 6.84 3.51
C TYR A 33 9.73 7.43 4.66
N ALA A 34 10.24 8.64 4.49
CA ALA A 34 11.05 9.30 5.51
C ALA A 34 10.21 9.80 6.70
N SER A 35 8.92 10.03 6.50
CA SER A 35 8.05 10.55 7.54
C SER A 35 6.70 9.85 7.52
N LYS A 36 6.01 9.91 8.66
CA LYS A 36 4.66 9.36 8.76
C LYS A 36 3.70 10.07 7.83
N ASP A 37 3.82 11.40 7.71
CA ASP A 37 2.99 12.18 6.78
C ASP A 37 3.16 11.71 5.35
N ALA A 38 4.39 11.44 4.93
CA ALA A 38 4.65 10.95 3.58
C ALA A 38 4.00 9.58 3.36
N ALA A 39 4.06 8.71 4.37
CA ALA A 39 3.41 7.40 4.29
C ALA A 39 1.89 7.54 4.16
N HIS A 40 1.28 8.47 4.91
CA HIS A 40 -0.16 8.74 4.79
C HIS A 40 -0.51 9.22 3.39
N LYS A 41 0.31 10.11 2.81
CA LYS A 41 0.09 10.58 1.45
C LYS A 41 0.21 9.44 0.44
N GLY A 42 1.15 8.52 0.69
CA GLY A 42 1.31 7.33 -0.14
C GLY A 42 0.06 6.46 -0.11
N VAL A 43 -0.52 6.25 1.06
CA VAL A 43 -1.77 5.49 1.20
C VAL A 43 -2.90 6.17 0.42
N GLN A 44 -3.02 7.49 0.54
CA GLN A 44 -4.06 8.23 -0.19
C GLN A 44 -3.88 8.10 -1.70
N ALA A 45 -2.64 8.15 -2.17
CA ALA A 45 -2.36 7.99 -3.61
C ALA A 45 -2.76 6.60 -4.08
N VAL A 46 -2.48 5.56 -3.31
CA VAL A 46 -2.88 4.19 -3.65
C VAL A 46 -4.40 4.07 -3.68
N GLN A 47 -5.07 4.64 -2.68
CA GLN A 47 -6.54 4.60 -2.63
C GLN A 47 -7.16 5.25 -3.85
N ARG A 48 -6.63 6.40 -4.26
CA ARG A 48 -7.15 7.10 -5.45
C ARG A 48 -6.85 6.33 -6.73
N ALA A 49 -5.64 5.81 -6.85
CA ALA A 49 -5.24 5.08 -8.06
C ALA A 49 -5.99 3.77 -8.19
N ALA A 50 -6.30 3.11 -7.07
CA ALA A 50 -6.98 1.83 -7.08
C ALA A 50 -8.48 1.96 -7.30
N ASP A 51 -9.05 3.15 -7.08
CA ASP A 51 -10.48 3.38 -7.22
C ASP A 51 -10.88 3.24 -8.69
N GLY A 52 -11.62 2.18 -8.99
CA GLY A 52 -12.03 1.90 -10.35
C GLY A 52 -10.91 1.43 -11.27
N ALA A 53 -9.76 1.06 -10.73
CA ALA A 53 -8.63 0.66 -11.56
C ALA A 53 -8.95 -0.63 -12.33
N ALA A 54 -8.57 -0.64 -13.61
CA ALA A 54 -8.75 -1.81 -14.45
C ALA A 54 -7.68 -2.84 -14.14
N VAL A 55 -8.03 -4.10 -14.31
CA VAL A 55 -7.06 -5.19 -14.24
C VAL A 55 -6.62 -5.52 -15.66
N VAL A 56 -5.35 -5.40 -15.93
CA VAL A 56 -4.79 -5.67 -17.26
C VAL A 56 -3.65 -6.66 -17.15
N ASP A 57 -3.63 -7.59 -18.07
CA ASP A 57 -2.50 -8.49 -18.21
C ASP A 57 -1.45 -7.82 -19.08
N VAL A 58 -0.25 -7.66 -18.53
CA VAL A 58 0.84 -7.04 -19.28
C VAL A 58 1.62 -8.14 -20.00
N PRO A 59 1.82 -8.02 -21.31
CA PRO A 59 2.60 -9.04 -22.01
C PRO A 59 4.00 -9.14 -21.41
N LYS A 60 4.52 -10.36 -21.39
CA LYS A 60 5.87 -10.59 -20.88
C LYS A 60 6.87 -9.82 -21.73
N ALA A 61 7.71 -9.03 -21.06
CA ALA A 61 8.79 -8.31 -21.75
C ALA A 61 9.85 -9.31 -22.21
N VAL A 62 10.38 -9.07 -23.39
CA VAL A 62 11.38 -9.96 -23.97
C VAL A 62 12.75 -9.32 -23.83
#